data_c27b4e070413c2c1506b64f418c2c43e
#
_entry.id   c27b4e070413c2c1506b64f418c2c43e
#
_cell.length_a   1.000
_cell.length_b   1.000
_cell.length_c   1.000
_cell.angle_alpha   90.00
_cell.angle_beta   90.00
_cell.angle_gamma   90.00
#
_symmetry.space_group_name_H-M   'P 1'
#
loop_
_entity.id
_entity.type
_entity.pdbx_description
1 polymer ?
#
loop_
_entity_poly.entity_id
_entity_poly.type
_entity_poly.pdbx_seq_one_letter_code
_entity_poly.pdbx_strand_id
1 'polypeptide(L)'
;MYKKRIFWLAAASALLLSGCTLRIGFGGDDGGASSQPVTSSSETAAAPDASSAQDETSGESTPPAAESSEAAAVSGASSSVPAGEEITTDDALSIALELAGVAAEDAYGTQAERDQENGTPVYQVEFETQTAEYDYDIARSDGRMLNFDYELKDSALRGLAEDPTDLDGAREQVVIRTGAPAEEINIWEERDDGRTRYEGNVYSEGVYYEFEIDSETGAVTDWSAEVKE
;
A
#
# COMPACT_ATOMS: atom_id res chain seq x y z
N MET A 1 -16.00 20.59 10.04
CA MET A 1 -15.11 19.84 10.97
C MET A 1 -13.81 19.63 10.23
N TYR A 2 -12.75 20.33 10.60
CA TYR A 2 -11.42 20.16 9.99
C TYR A 2 -10.90 18.77 10.33
N LYS A 3 -10.92 17.83 9.39
CA LYS A 3 -10.14 16.61 9.50
C LYS A 3 -8.68 17.02 9.40
N LYS A 4 -7.91 16.78 10.44
CA LYS A 4 -6.47 17.02 10.47
C LYS A 4 -5.84 16.08 9.45
N ARG A 5 -5.24 16.65 8.39
CA ARG A 5 -4.26 15.93 7.58
C ARG A 5 -3.19 15.42 8.54
N ILE A 6 -3.14 14.13 8.75
CA ILE A 6 -2.10 13.52 9.58
C ILE A 6 -0.90 13.34 8.67
N PHE A 7 -0.10 14.40 8.53
CA PHE A 7 1.26 14.26 8.07
C PHE A 7 2.00 13.45 9.13
N TRP A 8 2.26 12.21 8.86
CA TRP A 8 3.22 11.42 9.62
C TRP A 8 4.62 11.99 9.31
N LEU A 9 4.99 13.01 10.05
CA LEU A 9 6.40 13.38 10.17
C LEU A 9 7.08 12.22 10.89
N ALA A 10 7.88 11.45 10.19
CA ALA A 10 8.79 10.48 10.78
C ALA A 10 9.72 11.23 11.73
N ALA A 11 9.36 11.30 13.00
CA ALA A 11 10.23 11.78 14.04
C ALA A 11 11.28 10.71 14.30
N ALA A 12 12.44 10.86 13.68
CA ALA A 12 13.64 10.12 14.04
C ALA A 12 13.98 10.41 15.51
N SER A 13 13.49 9.59 16.42
CA SER A 13 13.84 9.63 17.85
C SER A 13 15.24 9.08 18.01
N ALA A 14 16.23 9.99 18.02
CA ALA A 14 17.58 9.68 18.48
C ALA A 14 17.55 9.35 19.97
N LEU A 15 17.54 8.07 20.30
CA LEU A 15 17.76 7.57 21.65
C LEU A 15 19.22 7.80 22.03
N LEU A 16 19.46 8.87 22.77
CA LEU A 16 20.70 9.05 23.53
C LEU A 16 20.71 8.01 24.66
N LEU A 17 21.50 6.97 24.48
CA LEU A 17 21.90 6.05 25.54
C LEU A 17 22.78 6.79 26.55
N SER A 18 22.16 7.23 27.63
CA SER A 18 22.89 7.65 28.83
C SER A 18 23.16 6.41 29.67
N GLY A 19 24.42 6.07 29.81
CA GLY A 19 24.87 4.93 30.55
C GLY A 19 24.63 5.04 32.06
N CYS A 20 24.17 3.93 32.65
CA CYS A 20 24.39 3.66 34.07
C CYS A 20 24.83 2.21 34.23
N THR A 21 26.10 2.05 34.49
CA THR A 21 26.69 0.83 35.02
C THR A 21 26.20 0.58 36.43
N LEU A 22 25.51 -0.52 36.65
CA LEU A 22 25.37 -1.08 38.00
C LEU A 22 25.94 -2.51 38.04
N ARG A 23 27.05 -2.64 38.72
CA ARG A 23 27.78 -3.85 38.96
C ARG A 23 27.35 -4.37 40.33
N ILE A 24 26.72 -5.53 40.38
CA ILE A 24 26.62 -6.30 41.62
C ILE A 24 27.00 -7.74 41.32
N GLY A 25 28.05 -8.18 41.95
CA GLY A 25 28.60 -9.52 41.88
C GLY A 25 28.06 -10.45 42.97
N PHE A 26 28.65 -11.63 43.00
CA PHE A 26 28.48 -12.81 43.85
C PHE A 26 27.44 -13.81 43.38
N GLY A 27 27.74 -15.07 43.22
CA GLY A 27 28.83 -15.96 43.55
C GLY A 27 28.27 -17.36 43.64
N GLY A 28 29.05 -18.34 43.16
CA GLY A 28 29.05 -19.74 43.64
C GLY A 28 27.86 -20.62 43.23
N ASP A 29 27.96 -21.81 42.88
CA ASP A 29 28.89 -22.89 42.80
C ASP A 29 28.17 -24.14 42.28
N ASP A 30 28.93 -24.92 41.53
CA ASP A 30 28.90 -26.38 41.45
C ASP A 30 27.72 -27.22 40.96
N GLY A 31 28.09 -28.07 40.01
CA GLY A 31 27.75 -29.50 40.08
C GLY A 31 27.01 -30.11 38.93
N GLY A 32 27.69 -30.68 37.96
CA GLY A 32 27.77 -32.13 37.83
C GLY A 32 26.93 -32.75 36.70
N ALA A 33 27.66 -33.12 35.66
CA ALA A 33 27.69 -34.44 35.04
C ALA A 33 26.47 -35.00 34.28
N SER A 34 26.72 -35.17 32.99
CA SER A 34 26.73 -36.47 32.27
C SER A 34 25.40 -37.13 31.90
N SER A 35 25.11 -37.25 30.64
CA SER A 35 25.24 -38.46 29.84
C SER A 35 24.44 -38.36 28.53
N GLN A 36 25.11 -38.51 27.42
CA GLN A 36 24.60 -39.03 26.15
C GLN A 36 24.61 -40.56 26.20
N PRO A 37 24.30 -41.29 25.14
CA PRO A 37 23.29 -41.20 24.09
C PRO A 37 22.50 -42.50 23.99
N VAL A 38 21.55 -42.62 23.05
CA VAL A 38 21.33 -43.85 22.27
C VAL A 38 20.59 -43.60 20.97
N THR A 39 21.20 -44.11 19.98
CA THR A 39 20.84 -44.41 18.61
C THR A 39 19.73 -45.46 18.47
N SER A 40 19.01 -45.40 17.33
CA SER A 40 18.73 -46.52 16.38
C SER A 40 17.50 -46.15 15.61
N SER A 41 17.58 -45.93 14.35
CA SER A 41 17.73 -46.84 13.17
C SER A 41 16.49 -47.60 12.79
N SER A 42 16.27 -47.50 11.50
CA SER A 42 15.69 -48.48 10.54
C SER A 42 14.20 -48.30 10.28
N GLU A 43 13.84 -48.22 9.12
CA GLU A 43 14.02 -48.69 7.73
C GLU A 43 12.68 -49.13 7.17
N THR A 44 12.46 -48.71 5.99
CA THR A 44 12.17 -49.42 4.75
C THR A 44 10.73 -49.53 4.28
N ALA A 45 10.53 -48.84 3.18
CA ALA A 45 9.96 -49.29 1.87
C ALA A 45 8.55 -49.85 1.78
N ALA A 46 7.76 -49.32 0.92
CA ALA A 46 7.45 -49.81 -0.43
C ALA A 46 6.18 -49.18 -0.96
N ALA A 47 6.25 -48.61 -2.12
CA ALA A 47 5.13 -48.55 -3.07
C ALA A 47 4.96 -49.95 -3.68
N PRO A 48 3.84 -50.32 -4.32
CA PRO A 48 3.48 -49.71 -5.60
C PRO A 48 1.96 -49.65 -5.94
N ASP A 49 1.70 -48.85 -6.92
CA ASP A 49 1.08 -49.14 -8.23
C ASP A 49 -0.44 -49.09 -8.38
N ALA A 50 -0.74 -48.22 -9.32
CA ALA A 50 -1.61 -48.37 -10.49
C ALA A 50 -3.13 -48.25 -10.37
N SER A 51 -3.53 -47.32 -11.13
CA SER A 51 -4.47 -47.42 -12.25
C SER A 51 -5.90 -46.93 -12.11
N SER A 52 -6.10 -45.95 -12.94
CA SER A 52 -7.21 -45.79 -13.89
C SER A 52 -8.50 -45.10 -13.50
N ALA A 53 -8.63 -44.03 -14.26
CA ALA A 53 -9.74 -43.68 -15.16
C ALA A 53 -10.88 -42.84 -14.63
N GLN A 54 -10.84 -41.62 -15.18
CA GLN A 54 -11.93 -40.91 -15.87
C GLN A 54 -13.32 -40.90 -15.21
N ASP A 55 -13.81 -39.72 -14.91
CA ASP A 55 -14.80 -39.10 -15.79
C ASP A 55 -15.09 -37.64 -15.40
N GLU A 56 -15.37 -36.91 -16.39
CA GLU A 56 -15.68 -35.50 -16.52
C GLU A 56 -16.88 -35.08 -15.67
N THR A 57 -16.84 -33.85 -15.12
CA THR A 57 -17.83 -32.85 -15.49
C THR A 57 -17.51 -31.49 -14.83
N SER A 58 -17.15 -30.52 -15.63
CA SER A 58 -17.49 -29.12 -15.62
C SER A 58 -18.19 -28.57 -14.37
N GLY A 59 -17.55 -27.62 -13.79
CA GLY A 59 -18.11 -26.72 -12.84
C GLY A 59 -17.09 -25.59 -12.57
N GLU A 60 -16.70 -24.93 -13.64
CA GLU A 60 -15.94 -23.68 -13.61
C GLU A 60 -16.78 -22.61 -12.89
N SER A 61 -16.57 -22.46 -11.61
CA SER A 61 -16.89 -21.25 -10.88
C SER A 61 -15.57 -20.65 -10.48
N THR A 62 -15.03 -19.90 -11.38
CA THR A 62 -13.97 -18.92 -11.10
C THR A 62 -14.56 -17.93 -10.11
N PRO A 63 -13.99 -17.79 -8.89
CA PRO A 63 -14.25 -16.59 -8.09
C PRO A 63 -13.72 -15.40 -8.91
N PRO A 64 -14.41 -14.26 -8.90
CA PRO A 64 -13.85 -13.08 -9.53
C PRO A 64 -12.51 -12.83 -8.84
N ALA A 65 -11.46 -12.82 -9.65
CA ALA A 65 -10.17 -12.27 -9.25
C ALA A 65 -10.48 -10.88 -8.66
N ALA A 66 -10.01 -10.64 -7.45
CA ALA A 66 -9.88 -9.28 -6.96
C ALA A 66 -9.00 -8.57 -7.99
N GLU A 67 -9.65 -7.78 -8.84
CA GLU A 67 -8.92 -6.88 -9.70
C GLU A 67 -8.15 -5.97 -8.76
N SER A 68 -6.83 -6.19 -8.73
CA SER A 68 -5.90 -5.21 -8.20
C SER A 68 -6.30 -3.88 -8.83
N SER A 69 -6.76 -2.94 -8.01
CA SER A 69 -6.86 -1.55 -8.43
C SER A 69 -5.50 -1.18 -8.96
N GLU A 70 -5.36 -1.16 -10.27
CA GLU A 70 -4.23 -0.51 -10.92
C GLU A 70 -4.30 0.94 -10.45
N ALA A 71 -3.43 1.27 -9.49
CA ALA A 71 -3.15 2.66 -9.20
C ALA A 71 -2.72 3.29 -10.53
N ALA A 72 -3.62 4.09 -11.08
CA ALA A 72 -3.46 4.68 -12.39
C ALA A 72 -2.11 5.39 -12.43
N ALA A 73 -1.27 4.98 -13.37
CA ALA A 73 -0.13 5.78 -13.77
C ALA A 73 -0.68 7.19 -14.05
N VAL A 74 -0.10 8.20 -13.38
CA VAL A 74 -0.47 9.61 -13.51
C VAL A 74 -0.16 10.07 -14.94
N SER A 75 -1.01 9.65 -15.88
CA SER A 75 -0.96 10.12 -17.26
C SER A 75 -2.12 11.10 -17.41
N GLY A 76 -1.77 12.39 -17.36
CA GLY A 76 -2.71 13.49 -17.28
C GLY A 76 -3.88 13.33 -18.25
N ALA A 77 -5.06 13.06 -17.71
CA ALA A 77 -6.30 13.30 -18.40
C ALA A 77 -6.47 14.82 -18.53
N SER A 78 -5.97 15.39 -19.62
CA SER A 78 -6.18 16.80 -19.96
C SER A 78 -7.60 16.94 -20.48
N SER A 79 -8.55 17.30 -19.64
CA SER A 79 -9.82 17.83 -20.09
C SER A 79 -9.54 19.13 -20.86
N SER A 80 -9.99 19.21 -22.11
CA SER A 80 -9.83 20.42 -22.92
C SER A 80 -10.83 21.49 -22.47
N VAL A 81 -10.51 22.17 -21.37
CA VAL A 81 -11.24 23.35 -20.90
C VAL A 81 -10.86 24.53 -21.81
N PRO A 82 -11.82 25.31 -22.33
CA PRO A 82 -11.52 26.53 -23.08
C PRO A 82 -10.71 27.49 -22.22
N ALA A 83 -9.69 28.12 -22.80
CA ALA A 83 -8.81 29.03 -22.07
C ALA A 83 -9.61 30.17 -21.40
N GLY A 84 -9.59 30.20 -20.05
CA GLY A 84 -10.24 31.20 -19.21
C GLY A 84 -11.55 30.73 -18.54
N GLU A 85 -11.97 29.49 -18.72
CA GLU A 85 -13.10 28.88 -18.04
C GLU A 85 -12.57 27.84 -17.02
N GLU A 86 -13.06 27.86 -15.79
CA GLU A 86 -12.71 26.85 -14.80
C GLU A 86 -13.60 25.61 -14.99
N ILE A 87 -13.09 24.43 -14.66
CA ILE A 87 -13.90 23.23 -14.56
C ILE A 87 -14.95 23.38 -13.44
N THR A 88 -16.00 22.60 -13.49
CA THR A 88 -17.03 22.56 -12.44
C THR A 88 -16.68 21.54 -11.36
N THR A 89 -17.41 21.55 -10.23
CA THR A 89 -17.32 20.51 -9.20
C THR A 89 -17.68 19.12 -9.74
N ASP A 90 -18.67 19.06 -10.64
CA ASP A 90 -19.11 17.80 -11.25
C ASP A 90 -18.04 17.25 -12.22
N ASP A 91 -17.33 18.15 -12.94
CA ASP A 91 -16.20 17.77 -13.77
C ASP A 91 -15.04 17.24 -12.89
N ALA A 92 -14.73 17.92 -11.79
CA ALA A 92 -13.67 17.50 -10.87
C ALA A 92 -13.96 16.12 -10.25
N LEU A 93 -15.21 15.87 -9.84
CA LEU A 93 -15.60 14.55 -9.33
C LEU A 93 -15.50 13.48 -10.43
N SER A 94 -15.92 13.80 -11.64
CA SER A 94 -15.81 12.86 -12.76
C SER A 94 -14.37 12.50 -13.09
N ILE A 95 -13.47 13.50 -13.07
CA ILE A 95 -12.03 13.31 -13.27
C ILE A 95 -11.45 12.42 -12.17
N ALA A 96 -11.77 12.69 -10.90
CA ALA A 96 -11.26 11.92 -9.76
C ALA A 96 -11.71 10.44 -9.83
N LEU A 97 -12.98 10.19 -10.18
CA LEU A 97 -13.51 8.84 -10.36
C LEU A 97 -12.84 8.11 -11.53
N GLU A 98 -12.60 8.81 -12.64
CA GLU A 98 -11.89 8.25 -13.80
C GLU A 98 -10.44 7.90 -13.46
N LEU A 99 -9.73 8.77 -12.75
CA LEU A 99 -8.36 8.53 -12.28
C LEU A 99 -8.28 7.35 -11.31
N ALA A 100 -9.28 7.20 -10.44
CA ALA A 100 -9.37 6.07 -9.51
C ALA A 100 -9.82 4.76 -10.18
N GLY A 101 -10.34 4.81 -11.41
CA GLY A 101 -10.97 3.65 -12.05
C GLY A 101 -12.24 3.19 -11.35
N VAL A 102 -12.93 4.08 -10.62
CA VAL A 102 -14.11 3.76 -9.83
C VAL A 102 -15.38 4.18 -10.58
N ALA A 103 -16.33 3.25 -10.73
CA ALA A 103 -17.62 3.58 -11.29
C ALA A 103 -18.43 4.47 -10.34
N ALA A 104 -19.16 5.44 -10.87
CA ALA A 104 -19.91 6.40 -10.04
C ALA A 104 -20.93 5.75 -9.10
N GLU A 105 -21.48 4.61 -9.47
CA GLU A 105 -22.41 3.83 -8.64
C GLU A 105 -21.73 3.11 -7.46
N ASP A 106 -20.42 2.91 -7.52
CA ASP A 106 -19.63 2.28 -6.45
C ASP A 106 -19.04 3.30 -5.47
N ALA A 107 -19.08 4.59 -5.82
CA ALA A 107 -18.62 5.68 -4.99
C ALA A 107 -19.72 6.20 -4.06
N TYR A 108 -19.39 6.45 -2.80
CA TYR A 108 -20.29 7.09 -1.84
C TYR A 108 -19.54 8.11 -0.98
N GLY A 109 -20.27 8.92 -0.21
CA GLY A 109 -19.68 9.98 0.59
C GLY A 109 -19.01 11.08 -0.25
N THR A 110 -19.35 11.16 -1.54
CA THR A 110 -18.71 12.05 -2.50
C THR A 110 -18.88 13.52 -2.09
N GLN A 111 -17.75 14.24 -2.08
CA GLN A 111 -17.67 15.68 -1.81
C GLN A 111 -16.71 16.31 -2.84
N ALA A 112 -17.02 17.53 -3.27
CA ALA A 112 -16.12 18.33 -4.09
C ALA A 112 -16.21 19.78 -3.63
N GLU A 113 -15.16 20.25 -2.98
CA GLU A 113 -15.12 21.59 -2.37
C GLU A 113 -14.01 22.44 -2.99
N ARG A 114 -14.21 23.76 -3.00
CA ARG A 114 -13.17 24.70 -3.45
C ARG A 114 -12.13 24.87 -2.36
N ASP A 115 -10.87 24.67 -2.75
CA ASP A 115 -9.72 24.87 -1.86
C ASP A 115 -8.54 25.48 -2.65
N GLN A 116 -7.37 25.53 -2.01
CA GLN A 116 -6.10 25.98 -2.59
C GLN A 116 -4.98 25.02 -2.14
N GLU A 117 -4.27 24.49 -3.11
CA GLU A 117 -3.06 23.71 -2.88
C GLU A 117 -1.84 24.51 -3.32
N ASN A 118 -0.96 24.85 -2.37
CA ASN A 118 0.25 25.68 -2.59
C ASN A 118 -0.01 26.99 -3.37
N GLY A 119 -1.20 27.60 -3.17
CA GLY A 119 -1.62 28.84 -3.83
C GLY A 119 -2.31 28.61 -5.19
N THR A 120 -2.39 27.39 -5.68
CA THR A 120 -3.14 27.00 -6.88
C THR A 120 -4.59 26.71 -6.50
N PRO A 121 -5.59 27.35 -7.14
CA PRO A 121 -6.99 27.05 -6.90
C PRO A 121 -7.31 25.61 -7.35
N VAL A 122 -7.86 24.81 -6.42
CA VAL A 122 -8.25 23.41 -6.66
C VAL A 122 -9.71 23.14 -6.30
N TYR A 123 -10.22 22.02 -6.73
CA TYR A 123 -11.28 21.30 -6.07
C TYR A 123 -10.66 20.15 -5.29
N GLN A 124 -10.88 20.13 -3.97
CA GLN A 124 -10.66 18.94 -3.16
C GLN A 124 -11.84 18.01 -3.36
N VAL A 125 -11.57 16.80 -3.83
CA VAL A 125 -12.58 15.79 -4.14
C VAL A 125 -12.34 14.58 -3.26
N GLU A 126 -13.28 14.29 -2.37
CA GLU A 126 -13.26 13.11 -1.49
C GLU A 126 -14.37 12.14 -1.89
N PHE A 127 -14.08 10.86 -1.87
CA PHE A 127 -15.09 9.80 -1.96
C PHE A 127 -14.57 8.49 -1.37
N GLU A 128 -15.51 7.58 -1.12
CA GLU A 128 -15.22 6.26 -0.57
C GLU A 128 -15.81 5.17 -1.47
N THR A 129 -15.19 3.99 -1.42
CA THR A 129 -15.77 2.74 -1.89
C THR A 129 -15.95 1.77 -0.72
N GLN A 130 -16.46 0.58 -0.97
CA GLN A 130 -16.53 -0.45 0.08
C GLN A 130 -15.16 -0.83 0.62
N THR A 131 -14.10 -0.66 -0.17
CA THR A 131 -12.75 -1.13 0.14
C THR A 131 -11.76 -0.02 0.46
N ALA A 132 -11.95 1.19 -0.03
CA ALA A 132 -10.95 2.26 0.08
C ALA A 132 -11.57 3.66 0.23
N GLU A 133 -10.73 4.60 0.67
CA GLU A 133 -10.98 6.03 0.70
C GLU A 133 -10.04 6.73 -0.28
N TYR A 134 -10.52 7.82 -0.89
CA TYR A 134 -9.81 8.57 -1.92
C TYR A 134 -9.94 10.06 -1.67
N ASP A 135 -8.84 10.81 -1.81
CA ASP A 135 -8.81 12.27 -1.79
C ASP A 135 -7.97 12.77 -2.99
N TYR A 136 -8.48 13.74 -3.71
CA TYR A 136 -7.83 14.35 -4.88
C TYR A 136 -7.85 15.86 -4.79
N ASP A 137 -6.73 16.51 -5.13
CA ASP A 137 -6.70 17.93 -5.45
C ASP A 137 -6.63 18.11 -6.96
N ILE A 138 -7.72 18.57 -7.55
CA ILE A 138 -7.86 18.80 -9.00
C ILE A 138 -7.79 20.30 -9.30
N ALA A 139 -6.82 20.71 -10.12
CA ALA A 139 -6.64 22.12 -10.51
C ALA A 139 -7.90 22.64 -11.24
N ARG A 140 -8.44 23.76 -10.78
CA ARG A 140 -9.66 24.35 -11.34
C ARG A 140 -9.48 24.90 -12.74
N SER A 141 -8.25 25.25 -13.12
CA SER A 141 -7.94 25.86 -14.40
C SER A 141 -8.00 24.88 -15.57
N ASP A 142 -7.70 23.60 -15.37
CA ASP A 142 -7.48 22.63 -16.45
C ASP A 142 -7.83 21.20 -16.10
N GLY A 143 -8.28 20.91 -14.89
CA GLY A 143 -8.63 19.57 -14.44
C GLY A 143 -7.43 18.66 -14.14
N ARG A 144 -6.22 19.20 -14.08
CA ARG A 144 -5.01 18.45 -13.77
C ARG A 144 -5.00 18.06 -12.31
N MET A 145 -4.67 16.79 -12.00
CA MET A 145 -4.43 16.34 -10.63
C MET A 145 -3.14 16.95 -10.10
N LEU A 146 -3.17 17.50 -8.89
CA LEU A 146 -2.01 18.04 -8.18
C LEU A 146 -1.62 17.16 -7.00
N ASN A 147 -2.59 16.56 -6.34
CA ASN A 147 -2.41 15.67 -5.21
C ASN A 147 -3.42 14.53 -5.27
N PHE A 148 -3.01 13.39 -4.73
CA PHE A 148 -3.83 12.18 -4.63
C PHE A 148 -3.45 11.41 -3.39
N ASP A 149 -4.44 10.99 -2.62
CA ASP A 149 -4.29 10.10 -1.48
C ASP A 149 -5.29 8.94 -1.59
N TYR A 150 -4.79 7.74 -1.35
CA TYR A 150 -5.55 6.48 -1.31
C TYR A 150 -5.27 5.75 -0.01
N GLU A 151 -6.30 5.27 0.65
CA GLU A 151 -6.21 4.45 1.85
C GLU A 151 -7.10 3.21 1.73
N LEU A 152 -6.52 2.01 1.85
CA LEU A 152 -7.26 0.75 1.92
C LEU A 152 -7.87 0.60 3.31
N LYS A 153 -9.19 0.38 3.37
CA LYS A 153 -9.87 0.20 4.65
C LYS A 153 -9.41 -1.07 5.34
N ASP A 154 -9.18 -1.00 6.62
CA ASP A 154 -8.84 -2.14 7.49
C ASP A 154 -9.77 -3.35 7.33
N SER A 155 -11.04 -3.11 7.09
CA SER A 155 -12.02 -4.18 6.88
C SER A 155 -11.78 -4.92 5.56
N ALA A 156 -11.35 -4.19 4.53
CA ALA A 156 -10.99 -4.76 3.24
C ALA A 156 -9.68 -5.54 3.34
N LEU A 157 -8.65 -4.96 3.95
CA LEU A 157 -7.36 -5.63 4.16
C LEU A 157 -7.52 -6.98 4.87
N ARG A 158 -8.35 -7.03 5.92
CA ARG A 158 -8.64 -8.29 6.65
C ARG A 158 -9.42 -9.32 5.83
N GLY A 159 -10.03 -8.91 4.74
CA GLY A 159 -10.78 -9.78 3.83
C GLY A 159 -9.95 -10.34 2.67
N LEU A 160 -8.73 -9.83 2.47
CA LEU A 160 -7.84 -10.29 1.41
C LEU A 160 -7.27 -11.69 1.73
N ALA A 161 -7.01 -12.44 0.68
CA ALA A 161 -6.25 -13.68 0.79
C ALA A 161 -4.77 -13.36 1.07
N GLU A 162 -4.09 -14.29 1.74
CA GLU A 162 -2.64 -14.21 1.90
C GLU A 162 -1.97 -14.36 0.52
N ASP A 163 -1.18 -13.36 0.15
CA ASP A 163 -0.28 -13.34 -1.01
C ASP A 163 1.01 -12.63 -0.61
N PRO A 164 1.86 -13.29 0.20
CA PRO A 164 3.00 -12.63 0.82
C PRO A 164 3.98 -12.06 -0.17
N THR A 165 4.40 -10.85 0.08
CA THR A 165 5.48 -10.19 -0.66
C THR A 165 6.68 -9.95 0.24
N ASP A 166 7.88 -9.90 -0.33
CA ASP A 166 9.09 -9.45 0.34
C ASP A 166 9.47 -8.03 -0.09
N LEU A 167 10.54 -7.50 0.48
CA LEU A 167 11.00 -6.13 0.19
C LEU A 167 11.29 -5.90 -1.31
N ASP A 168 11.81 -6.91 -2.00
CA ASP A 168 12.13 -6.79 -3.42
C ASP A 168 10.85 -6.84 -4.27
N GLY A 169 9.88 -7.69 -3.92
CA GLY A 169 8.56 -7.73 -4.54
C GLY A 169 7.77 -6.45 -4.32
N ALA A 170 7.81 -5.88 -3.11
CA ALA A 170 7.20 -4.59 -2.83
C ALA A 170 7.84 -3.46 -3.66
N ARG A 171 9.18 -3.44 -3.77
CA ARG A 171 9.90 -2.49 -4.63
C ARG A 171 9.50 -2.63 -6.10
N GLU A 172 9.36 -3.85 -6.60
CA GLU A 172 8.95 -4.10 -7.99
C GLU A 172 7.54 -3.55 -8.25
N GLN A 173 6.61 -3.67 -7.31
CA GLN A 173 5.29 -3.06 -7.42
C GLN A 173 5.37 -1.53 -7.57
N VAL A 174 6.27 -0.87 -6.82
CA VAL A 174 6.48 0.59 -6.91
C VAL A 174 7.08 0.95 -8.26
N VAL A 175 8.08 0.20 -8.76
CA VAL A 175 8.65 0.39 -10.12
C VAL A 175 7.56 0.36 -11.18
N ILE A 176 6.67 -0.64 -11.13
CA ILE A 176 5.59 -0.81 -12.11
C ILE A 176 4.63 0.39 -12.08
N ARG A 177 4.31 0.92 -10.90
CA ARG A 177 3.35 2.02 -10.74
C ARG A 177 3.92 3.39 -11.07
N THR A 178 5.20 3.64 -10.76
CA THR A 178 5.82 4.98 -10.88
C THR A 178 6.74 5.14 -12.07
N GLY A 179 7.16 4.02 -12.68
CA GLY A 179 8.22 4.02 -13.70
C GLY A 179 9.60 4.40 -13.16
N ALA A 180 9.75 4.61 -11.85
CA ALA A 180 11.02 4.97 -11.24
C ALA A 180 12.03 3.82 -11.32
N PRO A 181 13.35 4.11 -11.47
CA PRO A 181 14.39 3.12 -11.31
C PRO A 181 14.37 2.52 -9.89
N ALA A 182 14.55 1.20 -9.77
CA ALA A 182 14.49 0.49 -8.49
C ALA A 182 15.48 1.04 -7.43
N GLU A 183 16.62 1.53 -7.88
CA GLU A 183 17.67 2.13 -7.04
C GLU A 183 17.31 3.51 -6.47
N GLU A 184 16.34 4.19 -7.04
CA GLU A 184 15.85 5.49 -6.57
C GLU A 184 14.72 5.36 -5.56
N ILE A 185 14.14 4.16 -5.43
CA ILE A 185 13.06 3.89 -4.48
C ILE A 185 13.66 3.71 -3.08
N ASN A 186 13.31 4.62 -2.19
CA ASN A 186 13.62 4.51 -0.78
C ASN A 186 12.51 3.69 -0.09
N ILE A 187 12.80 2.46 0.33
CA ILE A 187 11.84 1.53 0.92
C ILE A 187 12.47 0.80 2.11
N TRP A 188 11.71 0.63 3.17
CA TRP A 188 12.12 -0.05 4.40
C TRP A 188 11.00 -0.91 4.99
N GLU A 189 11.39 -1.88 5.81
CA GLU A 189 10.46 -2.69 6.59
C GLU A 189 10.08 -1.94 7.87
N GLU A 190 8.80 -1.87 8.18
CA GLU A 190 8.27 -1.41 9.44
C GLU A 190 7.38 -2.47 10.08
N ARG A 191 7.35 -2.48 11.42
CA ARG A 191 6.48 -3.36 12.20
C ARG A 191 5.62 -2.56 13.13
N ASP A 192 4.31 -2.69 12.93
CA ASP A 192 3.31 -2.08 13.77
C ASP A 192 2.22 -3.10 14.11
N ASP A 193 1.80 -3.14 15.40
CA ASP A 193 0.75 -4.02 15.92
C ASP A 193 0.88 -5.52 15.53
N GLY A 194 2.14 -5.98 15.33
CA GLY A 194 2.46 -7.35 14.98
C GLY A 194 2.38 -7.68 13.50
N ARG A 195 2.06 -6.71 12.66
CA ARG A 195 2.13 -6.80 11.19
C ARG A 195 3.42 -6.20 10.68
N THR A 196 3.91 -6.75 9.60
CA THR A 196 5.04 -6.20 8.85
C THR A 196 4.50 -5.48 7.62
N ARG A 197 5.01 -4.29 7.35
CA ARG A 197 4.72 -3.49 6.15
C ARG A 197 6.00 -2.99 5.53
N TYR A 198 5.91 -2.66 4.27
CA TYR A 198 6.97 -1.96 3.53
C TYR A 198 6.50 -0.55 3.25
N GLU A 199 7.16 0.40 3.89
CA GLU A 199 6.93 1.82 3.69
C GLU A 199 8.02 2.42 2.83
N GLY A 200 7.70 3.49 2.13
CA GLY A 200 8.70 4.14 1.33
C GLY A 200 8.24 5.37 0.60
N ASN A 201 9.18 5.92 -0.16
CA ASN A 201 8.93 7.04 -1.04
C ASN A 201 9.83 7.01 -2.27
N VAL A 202 9.41 7.73 -3.30
CA VAL A 202 10.19 7.93 -4.50
C VAL A 202 9.77 9.22 -5.20
N TYR A 203 10.72 9.88 -5.85
CA TYR A 203 10.45 11.00 -6.75
C TYR A 203 10.67 10.54 -8.19
N SER A 204 9.63 10.63 -9.02
CA SER A 204 9.70 10.24 -10.42
C SER A 204 8.90 11.21 -11.30
N GLU A 205 9.48 11.67 -12.39
CA GLU A 205 8.84 12.51 -13.42
C GLU A 205 8.09 13.74 -12.89
N GLY A 206 8.60 14.37 -11.83
CA GLY A 206 7.98 15.58 -11.25
C GLY A 206 6.93 15.27 -10.19
N VAL A 207 6.73 14.00 -9.83
CA VAL A 207 5.78 13.55 -8.82
C VAL A 207 6.53 12.92 -7.65
N TYR A 208 6.17 13.28 -6.44
CA TYR A 208 6.63 12.64 -5.23
C TYR A 208 5.57 11.65 -4.75
N TYR A 209 5.98 10.41 -4.57
CA TYR A 209 5.12 9.32 -4.11
C TYR A 209 5.52 8.89 -2.71
N GLU A 210 4.53 8.58 -1.87
CA GLU A 210 4.69 7.83 -0.63
C GLU A 210 3.78 6.60 -0.71
N PHE A 211 4.19 5.52 -0.04
CA PHE A 211 3.44 4.27 -0.13
C PHE A 211 3.63 3.39 1.09
N GLU A 212 2.62 2.55 1.34
CA GLU A 212 2.65 1.46 2.30
C GLU A 212 2.12 0.18 1.65
N ILE A 213 2.82 -0.94 1.84
CA ILE A 213 2.46 -2.25 1.29
C ILE A 213 2.47 -3.28 2.42
N ASP A 214 1.34 -3.95 2.64
CA ASP A 214 1.23 -5.02 3.63
C ASP A 214 2.00 -6.26 3.17
N SER A 215 2.88 -6.80 4.02
CA SER A 215 3.75 -7.92 3.64
C SER A 215 3.03 -9.27 3.55
N GLU A 216 1.90 -9.43 4.22
CA GLU A 216 1.16 -10.69 4.28
C GLU A 216 0.24 -10.87 3.07
N THR A 217 -0.28 -9.77 2.55
CA THR A 217 -1.23 -9.79 1.43
C THR A 217 -0.67 -9.20 0.14
N GLY A 218 0.48 -8.53 0.19
CA GLY A 218 1.03 -7.79 -0.95
C GLY A 218 0.19 -6.59 -1.38
N ALA A 219 -0.85 -6.26 -0.61
CA ALA A 219 -1.74 -5.15 -0.94
C ALA A 219 -1.09 -3.81 -0.63
N VAL A 220 -1.31 -2.83 -1.51
CA VAL A 220 -1.03 -1.42 -1.22
C VAL A 220 -2.09 -0.95 -0.25
N THR A 221 -1.68 -0.54 0.95
CA THR A 221 -2.57 -0.07 2.01
C THR A 221 -2.69 1.44 2.05
N ASP A 222 -1.63 2.13 1.63
CA ASP A 222 -1.59 3.57 1.50
C ASP A 222 -0.79 3.96 0.25
N TRP A 223 -1.24 4.99 -0.45
CA TRP A 223 -0.54 5.51 -1.63
C TRP A 223 -0.86 6.98 -1.83
N SER A 224 0.15 7.81 -1.81
CA SER A 224 0.00 9.21 -2.16
C SER A 224 0.86 9.61 -3.35
N ALA A 225 0.43 10.66 -4.04
CA ALA A 225 1.15 11.25 -5.16
C ALA A 225 0.96 12.77 -5.15
N GLU A 226 2.04 13.52 -5.10
CA GLU A 226 2.03 14.98 -5.11
C GLU A 226 2.90 15.51 -6.26
N VAL A 227 2.31 16.32 -7.14
CA VAL A 227 3.04 17.00 -8.21
C VAL A 227 3.90 18.11 -7.61
N LYS A 228 5.20 18.03 -7.81
CA LYS A 228 6.18 19.05 -7.36
C LYS A 228 6.53 19.96 -8.52
N GLU A 229 6.14 21.24 -8.43
CA GLU A 229 6.48 22.29 -9.40
C GLU A 229 7.86 22.94 -9.14
#